data_8e4334e72236eee19aa79bbf91f9607f
#
_entry.id   8e4334e72236eee19aa79bbf91f9607f
#
_cell.length_a   1.000
_cell.length_b   1.000
_cell.length_c   1.000
_cell.angle_alpha   90.00
_cell.angle_beta   90.00
_cell.angle_gamma   90.00
#
_symmetry.space_group_name_H-M   'P 1'
#
loop_
_entity.id
_entity.type
_entity.pdbx_description
1 polymer ?
#
loop_
_entity_poly.entity_id
_entity_poly.type
_entity_poly.pdbx_seq_one_letter_code
_entity_poly.pdbx_strand_id
1 'polypeptide(L)'
;MEKTVESRWNASAEGSAGPGNFHKPVLLVETINWIEPSEEGFYLDGTVGGGGHSKLLLDSCKSCRIIAVDQDPQALEVAKTVLESYGDRVSFVHARFDQVLDEFPLEGPLSGAILDLGVSSHQLDKNERGFTFRKQATLDMRMDSTNSNLTTATQILNEAPEEELEQIFRDYGEEPRSRKLAHRIVTKRQKTPLLTSDDLVAVLYKTFKRAPTNREKARIFQALRITINDELGCLERGLERIRMDLGDGASFAVITYHSLEDRIVKRSFREWSKSCICPPKFPVCNCRGKALGSVPRSKGIRPSDLEIQENSRARSARLRVWRKA
;
A
#
# COMPACT_ATOMS: atom_id res chain seq x y z
N MET A 1 -33.65 8.67 -11.20
CA MET A 1 -32.63 7.70 -11.65
C MET A 1 -31.30 8.17 -11.06
N GLU A 2 -30.87 7.57 -9.98
CA GLU A 2 -29.54 7.84 -9.41
C GLU A 2 -28.47 7.35 -10.38
N LYS A 3 -27.53 8.24 -10.71
CA LYS A 3 -26.37 7.86 -11.53
C LYS A 3 -25.53 6.89 -10.73
N THR A 4 -25.15 5.76 -11.31
CA THR A 4 -24.22 4.79 -10.69
C THR A 4 -22.85 5.46 -10.47
N VAL A 5 -22.08 4.98 -9.51
CA VAL A 5 -20.70 5.49 -9.23
C VAL A 5 -19.84 5.44 -10.49
N GLU A 6 -20.02 4.40 -11.31
CA GLU A 6 -19.34 4.22 -12.59
C GLU A 6 -19.67 5.32 -13.62
N SER A 7 -20.94 5.76 -13.68
CA SER A 7 -21.36 6.86 -14.57
C SER A 7 -20.84 8.23 -14.11
N ARG A 8 -20.63 8.41 -12.80
CA ARG A 8 -20.04 9.64 -12.23
C ARG A 8 -18.54 9.73 -12.55
N TRP A 9 -17.81 8.62 -12.45
CA TRP A 9 -16.40 8.57 -12.83
C TRP A 9 -16.17 8.88 -14.31
N ASN A 10 -16.93 8.23 -15.20
CA ASN A 10 -16.80 8.45 -16.64
C ASN A 10 -17.10 9.91 -17.03
N ALA A 11 -18.09 10.55 -16.39
CA ALA A 11 -18.40 11.96 -16.61
C ALA A 11 -17.27 12.90 -16.10
N SER A 12 -16.57 12.55 -15.02
CA SER A 12 -15.44 13.35 -14.49
C SER A 12 -14.13 13.11 -15.24
N ALA A 13 -13.96 11.92 -15.84
CA ALA A 13 -12.78 11.58 -16.64
C ALA A 13 -12.78 12.25 -18.02
N GLU A 14 -13.94 12.47 -18.61
CA GLU A 14 -14.08 13.18 -19.91
C GLU A 14 -13.78 14.70 -19.82
N GLY A 15 -13.79 15.26 -18.60
CA GLY A 15 -13.53 16.68 -18.35
C GLY A 15 -12.11 17.06 -17.98
N SER A 16 -11.20 16.10 -17.76
CA SER A 16 -9.85 16.37 -17.23
C SER A 16 -8.72 15.64 -17.95
N ALA A 17 -8.66 15.79 -19.28
CA ALA A 17 -7.42 15.51 -20.02
C ALA A 17 -6.42 16.67 -19.81
N GLY A 18 -5.90 16.81 -18.60
CA GLY A 18 -4.70 17.62 -18.34
C GLY A 18 -3.45 16.88 -18.81
N PRO A 19 -2.33 17.56 -19.09
CA PRO A 19 -1.10 16.98 -19.61
C PRO A 19 -0.36 16.18 -18.52
N GLY A 20 -0.70 14.92 -18.38
CA GLY A 20 -0.06 13.97 -17.50
C GLY A 20 -0.81 12.65 -17.54
N ASN A 21 -0.14 11.61 -17.98
CA ASN A 21 -0.68 10.24 -18.08
C ASN A 21 -0.92 9.67 -16.67
N PHE A 22 -1.94 10.18 -15.95
CA PHE A 22 -2.32 9.70 -14.63
C PHE A 22 -2.91 8.31 -14.77
N HIS A 23 -2.21 7.32 -14.24
CA HIS A 23 -2.71 5.95 -14.18
C HIS A 23 -4.03 5.90 -13.38
N LYS A 24 -5.03 5.25 -13.97
CA LYS A 24 -6.31 4.96 -13.31
C LYS A 24 -6.04 4.18 -12.01
N PRO A 25 -6.54 4.63 -10.86
CA PRO A 25 -6.40 3.91 -9.60
C PRO A 25 -6.98 2.50 -9.70
N VAL A 26 -6.36 1.55 -9.02
CA VAL A 26 -6.75 0.14 -9.08
C VAL A 26 -7.99 -0.10 -8.20
N LEU A 27 -8.96 -0.87 -8.71
CA LEU A 27 -10.21 -1.21 -7.99
C LEU A 27 -10.96 0.02 -7.46
N LEU A 28 -10.88 1.13 -8.20
CA LEU A 28 -11.38 2.43 -7.78
C LEU A 28 -12.88 2.41 -7.47
N VAL A 29 -13.68 1.94 -8.41
CA VAL A 29 -15.16 1.93 -8.29
C VAL A 29 -15.59 0.94 -7.21
N GLU A 30 -14.96 -0.23 -7.17
CA GLU A 30 -15.22 -1.25 -6.16
C GLU A 30 -14.91 -0.74 -4.75
N THR A 31 -13.81 -0.01 -4.59
CA THR A 31 -13.42 0.57 -3.28
C THR A 31 -14.47 1.57 -2.80
N ILE A 32 -14.86 2.52 -3.64
CA ILE A 32 -15.83 3.55 -3.25
C ILE A 32 -17.23 2.95 -3.02
N ASN A 33 -17.63 1.96 -3.82
CA ASN A 33 -18.90 1.24 -3.59
C ASN A 33 -18.94 0.54 -2.22
N TRP A 34 -17.82 0.07 -1.71
CA TRP A 34 -17.74 -0.56 -0.39
C TRP A 34 -17.57 0.43 0.76
N ILE A 35 -16.98 1.58 0.51
CA ILE A 35 -16.92 2.68 1.49
C ILE A 35 -18.30 3.28 1.72
N GLU A 36 -19.16 3.32 0.69
CA GLU A 36 -20.51 3.88 0.74
C GLU A 36 -20.51 5.33 1.29
N PRO A 37 -19.88 6.29 0.58
CA PRO A 37 -19.74 7.64 1.10
C PRO A 37 -21.09 8.29 1.44
N SER A 38 -21.18 8.84 2.66
CA SER A 38 -22.34 9.58 3.17
C SER A 38 -22.07 11.07 3.21
N GLU A 39 -23.13 11.88 3.13
CA GLU A 39 -23.03 13.30 3.40
C GLU A 39 -22.53 13.49 4.85
N GLU A 40 -21.74 14.54 5.09
CA GLU A 40 -21.12 14.84 6.38
C GLU A 40 -20.16 13.76 6.92
N GLY A 41 -19.88 12.70 6.14
CA GLY A 41 -18.92 11.66 6.52
C GLY A 41 -17.49 12.19 6.62
N PHE A 42 -16.72 11.61 7.53
CA PHE A 42 -15.31 11.93 7.72
C PHE A 42 -14.46 10.68 7.41
N TYR A 43 -13.57 10.79 6.44
CA TYR A 43 -12.86 9.64 5.87
C TYR A 43 -11.35 9.79 6.00
N LEU A 44 -10.66 8.66 6.03
CA LEU A 44 -9.21 8.57 5.94
C LEU A 44 -8.80 7.88 4.64
N ASP A 45 -7.99 8.54 3.83
CA ASP A 45 -7.18 7.91 2.79
C ASP A 45 -5.72 7.90 3.29
N GLY A 46 -5.28 6.77 3.81
CA GLY A 46 -3.95 6.63 4.42
C GLY A 46 -2.81 6.51 3.42
N THR A 47 -3.13 6.44 2.11
CA THR A 47 -2.18 6.25 1.01
C THR A 47 -2.68 7.00 -0.22
N VAL A 48 -2.82 8.32 -0.10
CA VAL A 48 -3.52 9.14 -1.10
C VAL A 48 -2.90 9.08 -2.49
N GLY A 49 -1.59 8.88 -2.58
CA GLY A 49 -0.89 8.78 -3.85
C GLY A 49 -1.20 9.96 -4.78
N GLY A 50 -1.78 9.68 -5.95
CA GLY A 50 -2.23 10.70 -6.91
C GLY A 50 -3.62 11.27 -6.64
N GLY A 51 -4.29 10.91 -5.53
CA GLY A 51 -5.58 11.46 -5.14
C GLY A 51 -6.80 10.82 -5.80
N GLY A 52 -6.64 9.73 -6.55
CA GLY A 52 -7.75 9.20 -7.36
C GLY A 52 -8.90 8.59 -6.55
N HIS A 53 -8.62 7.80 -5.50
CA HIS A 53 -9.64 7.26 -4.60
C HIS A 53 -10.32 8.39 -3.84
N SER A 54 -9.55 9.32 -3.26
CA SER A 54 -10.04 10.51 -2.58
C SER A 54 -10.94 11.36 -3.48
N LYS A 55 -10.55 11.55 -4.75
CA LYS A 55 -11.34 12.31 -5.72
C LYS A 55 -12.72 11.69 -5.93
N LEU A 56 -12.80 10.39 -6.25
CA LEU A 56 -14.08 9.73 -6.48
C LEU A 56 -14.95 9.68 -5.21
N LEU A 57 -14.34 9.54 -4.03
CA LEU A 57 -15.04 9.62 -2.76
C LEU A 57 -15.70 11.00 -2.60
N LEU A 58 -14.94 12.08 -2.79
CA LEU A 58 -15.43 13.45 -2.68
C LEU A 58 -16.46 13.82 -3.75
N ASP A 59 -16.36 13.25 -4.95
CA ASP A 59 -17.37 13.38 -6.02
C ASP A 59 -18.69 12.66 -5.67
N SER A 60 -18.63 11.67 -4.78
CA SER A 60 -19.79 10.84 -4.39
C SER A 60 -20.63 11.46 -3.26
N CYS A 61 -20.14 12.51 -2.60
CA CYS A 61 -20.81 13.22 -1.51
C CYS A 61 -20.53 14.73 -1.60
N LYS A 62 -21.45 15.59 -1.17
CA LYS A 62 -21.33 17.05 -1.30
C LYS A 62 -20.58 17.70 -0.15
N SER A 63 -20.68 17.15 1.05
CA SER A 63 -20.20 17.75 2.30
C SER A 63 -19.25 16.86 3.10
N CYS A 64 -18.96 15.64 2.65
CA CYS A 64 -17.97 14.79 3.30
C CYS A 64 -16.57 15.38 3.25
N ARG A 65 -15.77 15.03 4.26
CA ARG A 65 -14.38 15.47 4.43
C ARG A 65 -13.44 14.28 4.44
N ILE A 66 -12.19 14.52 4.04
CA ILE A 66 -11.17 13.48 4.00
C ILE A 66 -9.84 13.97 4.57
N ILE A 67 -9.18 13.11 5.33
CA ILE A 67 -7.76 13.22 5.66
C ILE A 67 -7.01 12.42 4.60
N ALA A 68 -6.24 13.13 3.79
CA ALA A 68 -5.43 12.57 2.71
C ALA A 68 -3.97 12.47 3.15
N VAL A 69 -3.50 11.27 3.38
CA VAL A 69 -2.19 10.97 3.97
C VAL A 69 -1.29 10.31 2.95
N ASP A 70 -0.04 10.70 2.90
CA ASP A 70 1.02 9.94 2.23
C ASP A 70 2.35 10.20 2.92
N GLN A 71 3.21 9.20 2.93
CA GLN A 71 4.59 9.34 3.40
C GLN A 71 5.52 9.89 2.31
N ASP A 72 5.10 9.91 1.03
CA ASP A 72 5.84 10.49 -0.09
C ASP A 72 5.40 11.95 -0.31
N PRO A 73 6.24 12.95 -0.01
CA PRO A 73 5.89 14.35 -0.24
C PRO A 73 5.59 14.65 -1.71
N GLN A 74 6.19 13.92 -2.66
CA GLN A 74 5.92 14.12 -4.08
C GLN A 74 4.49 13.63 -4.45
N ALA A 75 4.00 12.57 -3.80
CA ALA A 75 2.63 12.12 -3.98
C ALA A 75 1.63 13.15 -3.45
N LEU A 76 1.91 13.74 -2.28
CA LEU A 76 1.06 14.80 -1.71
C LEU A 76 0.97 16.05 -2.61
N GLU A 77 2.05 16.48 -3.25
CA GLU A 77 2.00 17.60 -4.18
C GLU A 77 1.10 17.32 -5.39
N VAL A 78 1.15 16.09 -5.89
CA VAL A 78 0.23 15.65 -6.96
C VAL A 78 -1.21 15.61 -6.46
N ALA A 79 -1.46 15.03 -5.29
CA ALA A 79 -2.79 14.95 -4.69
C ALA A 79 -3.38 16.35 -4.44
N LYS A 80 -2.59 17.31 -3.93
CA LYS A 80 -3.02 18.71 -3.75
C LYS A 80 -3.53 19.32 -5.05
N THR A 81 -2.81 19.10 -6.16
CA THR A 81 -3.24 19.60 -7.48
C THR A 81 -4.54 18.94 -7.93
N VAL A 82 -4.67 17.62 -7.79
CA VAL A 82 -5.84 16.85 -8.21
C VAL A 82 -7.09 17.19 -7.39
N LEU A 83 -6.90 17.48 -6.10
CA LEU A 83 -7.97 17.70 -5.14
C LEU A 83 -8.20 19.19 -4.82
N GLU A 84 -7.51 20.12 -5.51
CA GLU A 84 -7.60 21.56 -5.27
C GLU A 84 -9.03 22.10 -5.24
N SER A 85 -9.88 21.63 -6.17
CA SER A 85 -11.28 22.10 -6.31
C SER A 85 -12.18 21.74 -5.13
N TYR A 86 -11.75 20.86 -4.22
CA TYR A 86 -12.53 20.45 -3.05
C TYR A 86 -12.28 21.33 -1.81
N GLY A 87 -11.27 22.21 -1.86
CA GLY A 87 -10.99 23.20 -0.81
C GLY A 87 -10.86 22.58 0.58
N ASP A 88 -11.55 23.15 1.56
CA ASP A 88 -11.47 22.76 2.97
C ASP A 88 -12.00 21.37 3.29
N ARG A 89 -12.56 20.66 2.31
CA ARG A 89 -12.98 19.27 2.49
C ARG A 89 -11.82 18.28 2.54
N VAL A 90 -10.59 18.70 2.21
CA VAL A 90 -9.40 17.86 2.19
C VAL A 90 -8.33 18.41 3.12
N SER A 91 -7.93 17.61 4.10
CA SER A 91 -6.77 17.87 4.95
C SER A 91 -5.61 17.00 4.51
N PHE A 92 -4.53 17.60 4.01
CA PHE A 92 -3.32 16.88 3.58
C PHE A 92 -2.34 16.72 4.74
N VAL A 93 -1.87 15.49 4.97
CA VAL A 93 -0.92 15.19 6.05
C VAL A 93 0.26 14.39 5.48
N HIS A 94 1.48 14.92 5.65
CA HIS A 94 2.72 14.21 5.34
C HIS A 94 3.09 13.33 6.53
N ALA A 95 2.67 12.09 6.52
CA ALA A 95 2.92 11.13 7.58
C ALA A 95 2.79 9.69 7.05
N ARG A 96 3.21 8.75 7.86
CA ARG A 96 2.86 7.33 7.67
C ARG A 96 1.46 7.08 8.24
N PHE A 97 0.68 6.25 7.58
CA PHE A 97 -0.71 5.98 7.99
C PHE A 97 -0.83 5.26 9.36
N ASP A 98 0.24 4.64 9.87
CA ASP A 98 0.28 4.06 11.21
C ASP A 98 0.52 5.08 12.33
N GLN A 99 0.90 6.31 12.00
CA GLN A 99 1.23 7.38 12.93
C GLN A 99 0.29 8.58 12.86
N VAL A 100 -0.32 8.82 11.71
CA VAL A 100 -1.11 10.03 11.45
C VAL A 100 -2.21 10.29 12.48
N LEU A 101 -2.89 9.25 12.97
CA LEU A 101 -3.99 9.39 13.93
C LEU A 101 -3.54 9.68 15.38
N ASP A 102 -2.24 9.59 15.64
CA ASP A 102 -1.64 10.02 16.90
C ASP A 102 -1.25 11.50 16.86
N GLU A 103 -0.93 12.02 15.69
CA GLU A 103 -0.47 13.39 15.47
C GLU A 103 -1.59 14.34 15.02
N PHE A 104 -2.59 13.81 14.31
CA PHE A 104 -3.72 14.57 13.79
C PHE A 104 -4.99 14.25 14.57
N PRO A 105 -5.46 15.15 15.45
CA PRO A 105 -6.66 14.92 16.26
C PRO A 105 -7.91 14.84 15.39
N LEU A 106 -8.68 13.78 15.56
CA LEU A 106 -9.94 13.60 14.86
C LEU A 106 -11.06 14.42 15.54
N GLU A 107 -11.91 15.06 14.74
CA GLU A 107 -13.10 15.75 15.23
C GLU A 107 -14.26 14.79 15.61
N GLY A 108 -14.09 13.50 15.31
CA GLY A 108 -15.07 12.45 15.56
C GLY A 108 -14.64 11.12 14.93
N PRO A 109 -15.45 10.06 15.05
CA PRO A 109 -15.12 8.77 14.49
C PRO A 109 -15.09 8.82 12.95
N LEU A 110 -14.20 8.03 12.35
CA LEU A 110 -14.11 7.90 10.90
C LEU A 110 -15.33 7.17 10.34
N SER A 111 -15.95 7.71 9.32
CA SER A 111 -17.04 7.07 8.54
C SER A 111 -16.52 5.99 7.58
N GLY A 112 -15.22 5.96 7.32
CA GLY A 112 -14.54 4.93 6.54
C GLY A 112 -13.07 5.22 6.36
N ALA A 113 -12.32 4.19 5.97
CA ALA A 113 -10.89 4.31 5.70
C ALA A 113 -10.48 3.50 4.47
N ILE A 114 -9.50 4.03 3.73
CA ILE A 114 -8.93 3.43 2.53
C ILE A 114 -7.41 3.32 2.72
N LEU A 115 -6.86 2.15 2.38
CA LEU A 115 -5.44 1.95 2.16
C LEU A 115 -5.24 1.28 0.79
N ASP A 116 -4.54 1.95 -0.11
CA ASP A 116 -4.05 1.38 -1.37
C ASP A 116 -2.53 1.17 -1.23
N LEU A 117 -2.14 -0.06 -0.86
CA LEU A 117 -0.78 -0.37 -0.46
C LEU A 117 0.18 -0.44 -1.64
N GLY A 118 1.47 -0.37 -1.33
CA GLY A 118 2.55 -0.53 -2.31
C GLY A 118 3.11 0.79 -2.82
N VAL A 119 3.57 0.81 -4.06
CA VAL A 119 4.24 1.95 -4.67
C VAL A 119 3.39 2.62 -5.72
N SER A 120 3.42 3.94 -5.76
CA SER A 120 2.73 4.72 -6.79
C SER A 120 3.37 4.52 -8.17
N SER A 121 2.59 4.77 -9.23
CA SER A 121 3.11 4.77 -10.60
C SER A 121 4.25 5.76 -10.78
N HIS A 122 4.15 6.92 -10.12
CA HIS A 122 5.19 7.93 -10.14
C HIS A 122 6.52 7.43 -9.58
N GLN A 123 6.50 6.68 -8.47
CA GLN A 123 7.70 6.07 -7.88
C GLN A 123 8.33 5.01 -8.81
N LEU A 124 7.51 4.19 -9.49
CA LEU A 124 7.99 3.18 -10.42
C LEU A 124 8.56 3.73 -11.73
N ASP A 125 8.08 4.89 -12.17
CA ASP A 125 8.46 5.45 -13.46
C ASP A 125 9.72 6.32 -13.38
N LYS A 126 10.12 6.75 -12.18
CA LYS A 126 11.34 7.53 -11.94
C LYS A 126 12.51 6.64 -11.54
N ASN A 127 13.54 6.59 -12.39
CA ASN A 127 14.74 5.77 -12.14
C ASN A 127 15.49 6.20 -10.88
N GLU A 128 15.49 7.48 -10.57
CA GLU A 128 16.15 8.06 -9.37
C GLU A 128 15.50 7.64 -8.06
N ARG A 129 14.25 7.17 -8.07
CA ARG A 129 13.56 6.66 -6.88
C ARG A 129 13.96 5.21 -6.54
N GLY A 130 14.49 4.46 -7.51
CA GLY A 130 15.04 3.12 -7.28
C GLY A 130 14.03 1.97 -7.13
N PHE A 131 12.75 2.19 -7.29
CA PHE A 131 11.73 1.14 -7.18
C PHE A 131 11.63 0.22 -8.40
N THR A 132 12.37 0.53 -9.46
CA THR A 132 12.36 -0.20 -10.73
C THR A 132 13.66 -0.93 -10.98
N PHE A 133 13.59 -2.05 -11.68
CA PHE A 133 14.77 -2.76 -12.19
C PHE A 133 15.09 -2.41 -13.66
N ARG A 134 14.62 -1.23 -14.13
CA ARG A 134 15.08 -0.65 -15.41
C ARG A 134 16.57 -0.36 -15.33
N LYS A 135 17.24 -0.34 -16.50
CA LYS A 135 18.69 -0.09 -16.56
C LYS A 135 19.05 1.24 -15.89
N GLN A 136 20.16 1.23 -15.16
CA GLN A 136 20.74 2.38 -14.47
C GLN A 136 19.83 3.09 -13.48
N ALA A 137 18.76 2.43 -13.01
CA ALA A 137 18.02 2.95 -11.85
C ALA A 137 18.91 2.94 -10.61
N THR A 138 18.81 3.96 -9.79
CA THR A 138 19.47 4.00 -8.48
C THR A 138 18.95 2.89 -7.57
N LEU A 139 19.56 2.69 -6.42
CA LEU A 139 19.10 1.77 -5.37
C LEU A 139 18.74 2.56 -4.11
N ASP A 140 17.82 3.55 -4.23
CA ASP A 140 17.31 4.31 -3.09
C ASP A 140 16.18 3.54 -2.38
N MET A 141 15.02 3.43 -2.98
CA MET A 141 13.80 2.73 -2.54
C MET A 141 13.13 3.31 -1.28
N ARG A 142 13.52 4.48 -0.78
CA ARG A 142 12.79 5.17 0.29
C ARG A 142 11.50 5.76 -0.24
N MET A 143 10.37 5.48 0.38
CA MET A 143 9.09 6.11 0.02
C MET A 143 9.10 7.59 0.44
N ASP A 144 9.55 7.90 1.66
CA ASP A 144 9.90 9.27 2.04
C ASP A 144 11.37 9.54 1.71
N SER A 145 11.62 10.14 0.55
CA SER A 145 12.97 10.49 0.10
C SER A 145 13.59 11.66 0.88
N THR A 146 12.79 12.39 1.65
CA THR A 146 13.27 13.51 2.47
C THR A 146 13.75 13.06 3.85
N ASN A 147 13.34 11.89 4.30
CA ASN A 147 13.75 11.33 5.58
C ASN A 147 15.18 10.75 5.51
N SER A 148 16.14 11.52 6.01
CA SER A 148 17.55 11.10 6.07
C SER A 148 17.84 9.94 7.04
N ASN A 149 16.91 9.64 7.94
CA ASN A 149 17.07 8.53 8.90
C ASN A 149 16.76 7.17 8.28
N LEU A 150 16.08 7.12 7.13
CA LEU A 150 15.82 5.88 6.41
C LEU A 150 17.08 5.44 5.65
N THR A 151 17.40 4.16 5.81
CA THR A 151 18.48 3.50 5.07
C THR A 151 18.06 3.26 3.61
N THR A 152 18.94 3.48 2.64
CA THR A 152 18.69 3.19 1.23
C THR A 152 18.97 1.72 0.89
N ALA A 153 18.45 1.24 -0.25
CA ALA A 153 18.80 -0.09 -0.76
C ALA A 153 20.30 -0.22 -1.05
N THR A 154 20.95 0.85 -1.51
CA THR A 154 22.40 0.91 -1.66
C THR A 154 23.11 0.61 -0.36
N GLN A 155 22.73 1.25 0.73
CA GLN A 155 23.34 1.04 2.04
C GLN A 155 23.11 -0.39 2.55
N ILE A 156 21.87 -0.90 2.51
CA ILE A 156 21.57 -2.29 2.90
C ILE A 156 22.44 -3.28 2.12
N LEU A 157 22.51 -3.16 0.80
CA LEU A 157 23.28 -4.09 -0.02
C LEU A 157 24.79 -4.02 0.22
N ASN A 158 25.31 -2.85 0.57
CA ASN A 158 26.74 -2.68 0.76
C ASN A 158 27.20 -2.82 2.21
N GLU A 159 26.33 -2.67 3.20
CA GLU A 159 26.72 -2.59 4.60
C GLU A 159 26.12 -3.71 5.48
N ALA A 160 24.88 -4.18 5.18
CA ALA A 160 24.22 -5.18 6.02
C ALA A 160 24.99 -6.50 6.12
N PRO A 161 25.00 -7.19 7.27
CA PRO A 161 25.58 -8.52 7.44
C PRO A 161 24.98 -9.56 6.47
N GLU A 162 25.74 -10.61 6.14
CA GLU A 162 25.29 -11.67 5.22
C GLU A 162 23.99 -12.33 5.73
N GLU A 163 23.90 -12.56 7.02
CA GLU A 163 22.74 -13.17 7.68
C GLU A 163 21.49 -12.30 7.57
N GLU A 164 21.63 -10.99 7.69
CA GLU A 164 20.53 -10.02 7.54
C GLU A 164 20.03 -9.99 6.08
N LEU A 165 20.95 -9.94 5.12
CA LEU A 165 20.58 -10.03 3.70
C LEU A 165 19.87 -11.36 3.38
N GLU A 166 20.36 -12.49 3.93
CA GLU A 166 19.69 -13.79 3.78
C GLU A 166 18.26 -13.72 4.31
N GLN A 167 18.08 -13.17 5.52
CA GLN A 167 16.77 -13.04 6.15
C GLN A 167 15.82 -12.17 5.31
N ILE A 168 16.26 -11.00 4.85
CA ILE A 168 15.49 -10.09 4.01
C ILE A 168 14.98 -10.83 2.76
N PHE A 169 15.85 -11.50 2.03
CA PHE A 169 15.46 -12.18 0.79
C PHE A 169 14.63 -13.44 1.03
N ARG A 170 14.82 -14.13 2.15
CA ARG A 170 14.01 -15.30 2.53
C ARG A 170 12.60 -14.88 2.95
N ASP A 171 12.49 -13.94 3.88
CA ASP A 171 11.25 -13.64 4.57
C ASP A 171 10.35 -12.69 3.75
N TYR A 172 10.94 -11.71 3.07
CA TYR A 172 10.20 -10.72 2.27
C TYR A 172 10.27 -10.97 0.76
N GLY A 173 11.32 -11.63 0.28
CA GLY A 173 11.46 -12.00 -1.13
C GLY A 173 10.92 -13.39 -1.45
N GLU A 174 10.61 -14.20 -0.44
CA GLU A 174 10.26 -15.63 -0.62
C GLU A 174 11.25 -16.34 -1.58
N GLU A 175 12.56 -16.00 -1.50
CA GLU A 175 13.59 -16.50 -2.41
C GLU A 175 14.26 -17.77 -1.85
N PRO A 176 14.07 -18.95 -2.47
CA PRO A 176 14.66 -20.20 -1.96
C PRO A 176 16.19 -20.20 -1.96
N ARG A 177 16.83 -19.33 -2.74
CA ARG A 177 18.29 -19.20 -2.84
C ARG A 177 18.83 -18.02 -2.04
N SER A 178 18.07 -17.51 -1.06
CA SER A 178 18.38 -16.32 -0.24
C SER A 178 19.81 -16.35 0.31
N ARG A 179 20.23 -17.46 0.94
CA ARG A 179 21.60 -17.65 1.44
C ARG A 179 22.66 -17.47 0.35
N LYS A 180 22.46 -18.09 -0.81
CA LYS A 180 23.41 -17.99 -1.93
C LYS A 180 23.43 -16.57 -2.51
N LEU A 181 22.27 -15.91 -2.56
CA LEU A 181 22.16 -14.52 -3.02
C LEU A 181 22.91 -13.58 -2.07
N ALA A 182 22.67 -13.68 -0.77
CA ALA A 182 23.36 -12.90 0.27
C ALA A 182 24.88 -13.05 0.18
N HIS A 183 25.37 -14.29 0.15
CA HIS A 183 26.81 -14.57 -0.01
C HIS A 183 27.41 -13.93 -1.28
N ARG A 184 26.69 -13.95 -2.39
CA ARG A 184 27.16 -13.33 -3.65
C ARG A 184 27.17 -11.82 -3.61
N ILE A 185 26.21 -11.20 -2.93
CA ILE A 185 26.18 -9.75 -2.69
C ILE A 185 27.41 -9.36 -1.88
N VAL A 186 27.65 -10.02 -0.74
CA VAL A 186 28.82 -9.76 0.13
C VAL A 186 30.13 -9.93 -0.63
N THR A 187 30.29 -11.02 -1.39
CA THR A 187 31.49 -11.24 -2.22
C THR A 187 31.66 -10.17 -3.32
N LYS A 188 30.56 -9.70 -3.93
CA LYS A 188 30.61 -8.67 -4.98
C LYS A 188 31.00 -7.32 -4.41
N ARG A 189 30.39 -6.90 -3.27
CA ARG A 189 30.63 -5.58 -2.66
C ARG A 189 32.04 -5.38 -2.15
N GLN A 190 32.75 -6.47 -1.76
CA GLN A 190 34.16 -6.43 -1.40
C GLN A 190 35.07 -5.99 -2.55
N LYS A 191 34.65 -6.17 -3.79
CA LYS A 191 35.40 -5.78 -5.00
C LYS A 191 34.89 -4.47 -5.59
N THR A 192 33.59 -4.30 -5.65
CA THR A 192 32.92 -3.16 -6.27
C THR A 192 31.54 -3.00 -5.62
N PRO A 193 31.17 -1.83 -5.12
CA PRO A 193 29.87 -1.60 -4.49
C PRO A 193 28.72 -1.80 -5.50
N LEU A 194 27.55 -2.12 -4.99
CA LEU A 194 26.31 -2.16 -5.75
C LEU A 194 25.64 -0.79 -5.67
N LEU A 195 25.58 -0.07 -6.80
CA LEU A 195 25.04 1.29 -6.86
C LEU A 195 23.77 1.41 -7.69
N THR A 196 23.59 0.48 -8.64
CA THR A 196 22.49 0.53 -9.60
C THR A 196 21.73 -0.79 -9.66
N SER A 197 20.54 -0.72 -10.24
CA SER A 197 19.72 -1.91 -10.54
C SER A 197 20.50 -2.94 -11.37
N ASP A 198 21.37 -2.51 -12.30
CA ASP A 198 22.17 -3.41 -13.12
C ASP A 198 23.16 -4.22 -12.26
N ASP A 199 23.76 -3.62 -11.24
CA ASP A 199 24.65 -4.32 -10.32
C ASP A 199 23.93 -5.45 -9.59
N LEU A 200 22.74 -5.18 -9.05
CA LEU A 200 21.93 -6.19 -8.37
C LEU A 200 21.45 -7.27 -9.35
N VAL A 201 20.97 -6.89 -10.53
CA VAL A 201 20.54 -7.84 -11.57
C VAL A 201 21.70 -8.73 -12.03
N ALA A 202 22.92 -8.20 -12.13
CA ALA A 202 24.11 -9.01 -12.45
C ALA A 202 24.41 -10.07 -11.35
N VAL A 203 24.20 -9.73 -10.08
CA VAL A 203 24.31 -10.70 -8.97
C VAL A 203 23.22 -11.77 -9.07
N LEU A 204 21.99 -11.39 -9.39
CA LEU A 204 20.89 -12.34 -9.62
C LEU A 204 21.22 -13.32 -10.77
N TYR A 205 21.74 -12.81 -11.88
CA TYR A 205 22.17 -13.64 -13.01
C TYR A 205 23.17 -14.73 -12.57
N LYS A 206 24.20 -14.32 -11.83
CA LYS A 206 25.20 -15.25 -11.30
C LYS A 206 24.61 -16.24 -10.28
N THR A 207 23.63 -15.81 -9.47
CA THR A 207 22.98 -16.64 -8.47
C THR A 207 22.12 -17.72 -9.10
N PHE A 208 21.35 -17.37 -10.11
CA PHE A 208 20.41 -18.27 -10.78
C PHE A 208 21.08 -19.08 -11.90
N LYS A 209 22.29 -18.71 -12.33
CA LYS A 209 23.01 -19.27 -13.49
C LYS A 209 22.21 -19.17 -14.81
N ARG A 210 21.30 -18.22 -14.89
CA ARG A 210 20.50 -17.84 -16.05
C ARG A 210 19.95 -16.43 -15.89
N ALA A 211 19.39 -15.86 -16.94
CA ALA A 211 18.69 -14.58 -16.84
C ALA A 211 17.54 -14.65 -15.81
N PRO A 212 17.49 -13.74 -14.82
CA PRO A 212 16.38 -13.69 -13.89
C PRO A 212 15.10 -13.25 -14.61
N THR A 213 14.01 -13.92 -14.33
CA THR A 213 12.69 -13.50 -14.81
C THR A 213 12.26 -12.19 -14.16
N ASN A 214 11.31 -11.47 -14.76
CA ASN A 214 10.78 -10.25 -14.15
C ASN A 214 10.15 -10.51 -12.77
N ARG A 215 9.53 -11.67 -12.58
CA ARG A 215 8.97 -12.08 -11.29
C ARG A 215 10.05 -12.26 -10.22
N GLU A 216 11.18 -12.86 -10.56
CA GLU A 216 12.30 -13.03 -9.63
C GLU A 216 12.94 -11.69 -9.28
N LYS A 217 13.16 -10.81 -10.26
CA LYS A 217 13.62 -9.45 -10.00
C LYS A 217 12.65 -8.69 -9.09
N ALA A 218 11.37 -8.70 -9.42
CA ALA A 218 10.35 -8.02 -8.64
C ALA A 218 10.34 -8.45 -7.15
N ARG A 219 10.46 -9.77 -6.86
CA ARG A 219 10.50 -10.27 -5.48
C ARG A 219 11.72 -9.76 -4.69
N ILE A 220 12.88 -9.68 -5.34
CA ILE A 220 14.11 -9.21 -4.66
C ILE A 220 14.04 -7.71 -4.41
N PHE A 221 13.55 -6.92 -5.36
CA PHE A 221 13.34 -5.47 -5.18
C PHE A 221 12.25 -5.20 -4.14
N GLN A 222 11.16 -5.98 -4.14
CA GLN A 222 10.12 -5.94 -3.11
C GLN A 222 10.68 -6.22 -1.71
N ALA A 223 11.57 -7.20 -1.55
CA ALA A 223 12.16 -7.52 -0.25
C ALA A 223 12.95 -6.35 0.34
N LEU A 224 13.77 -5.69 -0.47
CA LEU A 224 14.50 -4.48 -0.06
C LEU A 224 13.54 -3.35 0.29
N ARG A 225 12.53 -3.11 -0.53
CA ARG A 225 11.53 -2.06 -0.34
C ARG A 225 10.77 -2.23 0.99
N ILE A 226 10.30 -3.45 1.26
CA ILE A 226 9.61 -3.79 2.51
C ILE A 226 10.49 -3.49 3.72
N THR A 227 11.78 -3.85 3.64
CA THR A 227 12.74 -3.61 4.73
C THR A 227 12.98 -2.14 4.98
N ILE A 228 13.25 -1.36 3.90
CA ILE A 228 13.59 0.06 3.98
C ILE A 228 12.44 0.88 4.58
N ASN A 229 11.21 0.56 4.17
CA ASN A 229 10.03 1.34 4.53
C ASN A 229 9.23 0.74 5.69
N ASP A 230 9.68 -0.38 6.27
CA ASP A 230 8.95 -1.11 7.32
C ASP A 230 7.47 -1.37 6.93
N GLU A 231 7.23 -1.74 5.64
CA GLU A 231 5.88 -1.79 5.08
C GLU A 231 4.94 -2.74 5.84
N LEU A 232 5.42 -3.92 6.22
CA LEU A 232 4.59 -4.90 6.92
C LEU A 232 4.35 -4.52 8.38
N GLY A 233 5.36 -3.98 9.08
CA GLY A 233 5.20 -3.47 10.44
C GLY A 233 4.26 -2.26 10.48
N CYS A 234 4.42 -1.32 9.55
CA CYS A 234 3.52 -0.20 9.34
C CYS A 234 2.07 -0.68 9.11
N LEU A 235 1.90 -1.69 8.26
CA LEU A 235 0.57 -2.26 7.98
C LEU A 235 -0.07 -2.87 9.24
N GLU A 236 0.65 -3.67 10.00
CA GLU A 236 0.12 -4.29 11.22
C GLU A 236 -0.32 -3.23 12.25
N ARG A 237 0.51 -2.24 12.52
CA ARG A 237 0.19 -1.13 13.44
C ARG A 237 -0.93 -0.25 12.92
N GLY A 238 -0.89 0.14 11.64
CA GLY A 238 -1.88 1.02 11.03
C GLY A 238 -3.27 0.38 10.94
N LEU A 239 -3.36 -0.91 10.63
CA LEU A 239 -4.63 -1.64 10.65
C LEU A 239 -5.30 -1.55 12.02
N GLU A 240 -4.56 -1.81 13.10
CA GLU A 240 -5.10 -1.80 14.45
C GLU A 240 -5.45 -0.38 14.90
N ARG A 241 -4.61 0.61 14.58
CA ARG A 241 -4.83 2.01 14.93
C ARG A 241 -6.07 2.58 14.25
N ILE A 242 -6.18 2.42 12.92
CA ILE A 242 -7.34 2.90 12.15
C ILE A 242 -8.63 2.24 12.62
N ARG A 243 -8.61 0.92 12.88
CA ARG A 243 -9.80 0.19 13.38
C ARG A 243 -10.39 0.83 14.63
N MET A 244 -9.57 1.32 15.55
CA MET A 244 -10.04 1.93 16.80
C MET A 244 -10.83 3.20 16.55
N ASP A 245 -10.45 4.00 15.58
CA ASP A 245 -11.09 5.28 15.29
C ASP A 245 -12.25 5.21 14.27
N LEU A 246 -12.51 4.04 13.67
CA LEU A 246 -13.70 3.86 12.85
C LEU A 246 -14.98 3.98 13.71
N GLY A 247 -16.00 4.61 13.19
CA GLY A 247 -17.35 4.61 13.74
C GLY A 247 -18.09 3.28 13.48
N ASP A 248 -19.19 3.05 14.20
CA ASP A 248 -20.04 1.88 13.97
C ASP A 248 -20.63 1.92 12.56
N GLY A 249 -20.68 0.78 11.90
CA GLY A 249 -21.08 0.67 10.49
C GLY A 249 -20.02 1.10 9.47
N ALA A 250 -18.93 1.75 9.88
CA ALA A 250 -17.90 2.23 8.99
C ALA A 250 -17.16 1.09 8.27
N SER A 251 -16.82 1.30 7.01
CA SER A 251 -16.07 0.34 6.18
C SER A 251 -14.57 0.68 6.15
N PHE A 252 -13.75 -0.36 6.27
CA PHE A 252 -12.31 -0.29 6.09
C PHE A 252 -11.91 -1.08 4.83
N ALA A 253 -11.47 -0.39 3.81
CA ALA A 253 -11.07 -0.93 2.52
C ALA A 253 -9.54 -0.94 2.41
N VAL A 254 -8.95 -2.10 2.11
CA VAL A 254 -7.50 -2.25 1.94
C VAL A 254 -7.20 -3.00 0.64
N ILE A 255 -6.44 -2.36 -0.26
CA ILE A 255 -5.95 -2.95 -1.50
C ILE A 255 -4.52 -3.43 -1.25
N THR A 256 -4.23 -4.67 -1.59
CA THR A 256 -2.92 -5.33 -1.42
C THR A 256 -2.41 -5.83 -2.77
N TYR A 257 -1.09 -5.88 -2.96
CA TYR A 257 -0.47 -6.27 -4.23
C TYR A 257 0.41 -7.53 -4.14
N HIS A 258 0.71 -8.00 -2.93
CA HIS A 258 1.47 -9.23 -2.74
C HIS A 258 0.98 -10.07 -1.55
N SER A 259 1.43 -11.33 -1.52
CA SER A 259 0.98 -12.37 -0.58
C SER A 259 1.19 -12.01 0.89
N LEU A 260 2.25 -11.28 1.22
CA LEU A 260 2.58 -10.92 2.60
C LEU A 260 1.58 -9.90 3.15
N GLU A 261 1.30 -8.82 2.40
CA GLU A 261 0.26 -7.84 2.74
C GLU A 261 -1.11 -8.52 2.87
N ASP A 262 -1.52 -9.27 1.84
CA ASP A 262 -2.84 -9.93 1.82
C ASP A 262 -3.04 -10.87 3.01
N ARG A 263 -1.98 -11.53 3.45
CA ARG A 263 -1.97 -12.41 4.62
C ARG A 263 -2.24 -11.65 5.91
N ILE A 264 -1.57 -10.50 6.12
CA ILE A 264 -1.75 -9.63 7.28
C ILE A 264 -3.17 -9.11 7.33
N VAL A 265 -3.64 -8.44 6.26
CA VAL A 265 -5.00 -7.87 6.21
C VAL A 265 -6.07 -8.94 6.44
N LYS A 266 -5.95 -10.08 5.74
CA LYS A 266 -6.88 -11.21 5.90
C LYS A 266 -6.91 -11.74 7.34
N ARG A 267 -5.74 -11.85 7.99
CA ARG A 267 -5.63 -12.35 9.37
C ARG A 267 -6.27 -11.36 10.34
N SER A 268 -5.96 -10.06 10.23
CA SER A 268 -6.51 -9.01 11.10
C SER A 268 -8.04 -8.92 10.97
N PHE A 269 -8.56 -8.82 9.76
CA PHE A 269 -10.00 -8.75 9.51
C PHE A 269 -10.75 -9.99 10.01
N ARG A 270 -10.16 -11.18 9.83
CA ARG A 270 -10.73 -12.42 10.36
C ARG A 270 -10.72 -12.45 11.87
N GLU A 271 -9.65 -11.98 12.52
CA GLU A 271 -9.51 -11.96 13.97
C GLU A 271 -10.53 -10.99 14.60
N TRP A 272 -10.72 -9.83 14.00
CA TRP A 272 -11.71 -8.86 14.46
C TRP A 272 -13.16 -9.33 14.28
N SER A 273 -13.39 -10.19 13.30
CA SER A 273 -14.73 -10.74 13.01
C SER A 273 -15.10 -11.97 13.85
N LYS A 274 -14.20 -12.46 14.71
CA LYS A 274 -14.53 -13.53 15.65
C LYS A 274 -15.30 -12.99 16.86
N SER A 275 -16.34 -13.67 17.28
CA SER A 275 -17.06 -13.39 18.53
C SER A 275 -16.24 -13.81 19.75
N CYS A 276 -15.52 -14.92 19.65
CA CYS A 276 -14.68 -15.44 20.71
C CYS A 276 -13.23 -15.60 20.24
N ILE A 277 -12.28 -15.12 21.06
CA ILE A 277 -10.82 -15.20 20.84
C ILE A 277 -10.11 -16.02 21.93
N CYS A 278 -10.86 -16.70 22.80
CA CYS A 278 -10.28 -17.59 23.79
C CYS A 278 -9.56 -18.78 23.13
N PRO A 279 -8.58 -19.38 23.82
CA PRO A 279 -7.98 -20.63 23.39
C PRO A 279 -9.05 -21.73 23.20
N PRO A 280 -8.94 -22.65 22.23
CA PRO A 280 -10.00 -23.61 21.88
C PRO A 280 -10.47 -24.53 23.02
N LYS A 281 -9.68 -24.70 24.07
CA LYS A 281 -9.99 -25.56 25.24
C LYS A 281 -10.31 -24.77 26.51
N PHE A 282 -10.54 -23.47 26.41
CA PHE A 282 -10.84 -22.65 27.60
C PHE A 282 -12.27 -22.93 28.07
N PRO A 283 -12.47 -23.32 29.35
CA PRO A 283 -13.75 -23.84 29.82
C PRO A 283 -14.87 -22.79 29.90
N VAL A 284 -14.50 -21.52 30.11
CA VAL A 284 -15.45 -20.40 30.19
C VAL A 284 -14.92 -19.24 29.38
N CYS A 285 -15.76 -18.66 28.51
CA CYS A 285 -15.37 -17.52 27.69
C CYS A 285 -15.23 -16.25 28.54
N ASN A 286 -14.01 -15.72 28.68
CA ASN A 286 -13.68 -14.48 29.38
C ASN A 286 -13.17 -13.39 28.42
N CYS A 287 -13.32 -13.56 27.11
CA CYS A 287 -12.90 -12.57 26.12
C CYS A 287 -14.03 -11.56 25.84
N ARG A 288 -13.89 -10.78 24.78
CA ARG A 288 -14.86 -9.73 24.37
C ARG A 288 -16.29 -10.23 24.13
N GLY A 289 -16.50 -11.54 23.88
CA GLY A 289 -17.83 -12.16 23.72
C GLY A 289 -18.61 -11.76 22.47
N LYS A 290 -18.15 -10.76 21.71
CA LYS A 290 -18.76 -10.26 20.47
C LYS A 290 -17.73 -10.00 19.39
N ALA A 291 -18.13 -10.09 18.14
CA ALA A 291 -17.31 -9.63 17.03
C ALA A 291 -17.18 -8.10 17.05
N LEU A 292 -16.04 -7.58 16.64
CA LEU A 292 -15.82 -6.12 16.47
C LEU A 292 -16.39 -5.62 15.15
N GLY A 293 -16.72 -6.52 14.25
CA GLY A 293 -17.24 -6.24 12.93
C GLY A 293 -17.33 -7.50 12.10
N SER A 294 -17.47 -7.35 10.79
CA SER A 294 -17.63 -8.46 9.85
C SER A 294 -16.83 -8.27 8.57
N VAL A 295 -16.53 -9.37 7.89
CA VAL A 295 -15.94 -9.40 6.54
C VAL A 295 -17.06 -9.68 5.53
N PRO A 296 -17.59 -8.69 4.80
CA PRO A 296 -18.72 -8.90 3.90
C PRO A 296 -18.37 -9.86 2.74
N ARG A 297 -17.10 -9.89 2.31
CA ARG A 297 -16.63 -10.74 1.21
C ARG A 297 -15.29 -11.41 1.54
N SER A 298 -15.36 -12.62 2.07
CA SER A 298 -14.21 -13.37 2.61
C SER A 298 -13.10 -13.66 1.59
N LYS A 299 -13.46 -13.88 0.30
CA LYS A 299 -12.49 -14.13 -0.79
C LYS A 299 -11.73 -12.86 -1.23
N GLY A 300 -12.20 -11.67 -0.82
CA GLY A 300 -11.76 -10.40 -1.38
C GLY A 300 -12.25 -10.18 -2.81
N ILE A 301 -11.95 -9.01 -3.37
CA ILE A 301 -12.34 -8.60 -4.71
C ILE A 301 -11.07 -8.50 -5.55
N ARG A 302 -11.14 -8.96 -6.79
CA ARG A 302 -10.05 -8.85 -7.77
C ARG A 302 -10.46 -7.90 -8.87
N PRO A 303 -9.49 -7.23 -9.52
CA PRO A 303 -9.74 -6.45 -10.72
C PRO A 303 -10.39 -7.30 -11.80
N SER A 304 -11.19 -6.66 -12.64
CA SER A 304 -11.75 -7.30 -13.83
C SER A 304 -10.66 -7.59 -14.87
N ASP A 305 -10.92 -8.52 -15.78
CA ASP A 305 -9.99 -8.80 -16.88
C ASP A 305 -9.77 -7.55 -17.77
N LEU A 306 -10.78 -6.71 -17.93
CA LEU A 306 -10.67 -5.45 -18.65
C LEU A 306 -9.72 -4.48 -17.95
N GLU A 307 -9.87 -4.29 -16.65
CA GLU A 307 -8.96 -3.46 -15.85
C GLU A 307 -7.51 -3.94 -15.92
N ILE A 308 -7.29 -5.27 -15.89
CA ILE A 308 -5.95 -5.87 -16.01
C ILE A 308 -5.35 -5.63 -17.41
N GLN A 309 -6.17 -5.61 -18.45
CA GLN A 309 -5.72 -5.29 -19.81
C GLN A 309 -5.32 -3.82 -19.95
N GLU A 310 -6.11 -2.91 -19.38
CA GLU A 310 -5.83 -1.46 -19.36
C GLU A 310 -4.68 -1.10 -18.43
N ASN A 311 -4.60 -1.76 -17.26
CA ASN A 311 -3.59 -1.54 -16.23
C ASN A 311 -2.99 -2.86 -15.74
N SER A 312 -1.88 -3.27 -16.34
CA SER A 312 -1.21 -4.53 -15.97
C SER A 312 -0.72 -4.58 -14.51
N ARG A 313 -0.60 -3.44 -13.82
CA ARG A 313 -0.25 -3.32 -12.40
C ARG A 313 -1.38 -3.83 -11.50
N ALA A 314 -2.63 -3.78 -11.97
CA ALA A 314 -3.79 -4.30 -11.25
C ALA A 314 -3.79 -5.84 -11.10
N ARG A 315 -3.03 -6.58 -11.92
CA ARG A 315 -3.07 -8.06 -11.99
C ARG A 315 -2.99 -8.76 -10.65
N SER A 316 -2.16 -8.27 -9.73
CA SER A 316 -1.95 -8.87 -8.40
C SER A 316 -2.81 -8.24 -7.31
N ALA A 317 -3.52 -7.17 -7.63
CA ALA A 317 -4.32 -6.44 -6.66
C ALA A 317 -5.45 -7.28 -6.07
N ARG A 318 -5.73 -7.02 -4.80
CA ARG A 318 -6.85 -7.60 -4.08
C ARG A 318 -7.39 -6.62 -3.06
N LEU A 319 -8.65 -6.22 -3.22
CA LEU A 319 -9.36 -5.42 -2.24
C LEU A 319 -9.97 -6.33 -1.16
N ARG A 320 -9.73 -5.99 0.09
CA ARG A 320 -10.40 -6.56 1.26
C ARG A 320 -11.17 -5.47 1.99
N VAL A 321 -12.35 -5.82 2.46
CA VAL A 321 -13.22 -4.92 3.20
C VAL A 321 -13.60 -5.55 4.53
N TRP A 322 -13.57 -4.74 5.57
CA TRP A 322 -14.11 -5.04 6.89
C TRP A 322 -15.05 -3.93 7.31
N ARG A 323 -16.18 -4.28 7.93
CA ARG A 323 -17.17 -3.32 8.42
C ARG A 323 -17.27 -3.44 9.92
N LYS A 324 -17.14 -2.33 10.64
CA LYS A 324 -17.28 -2.26 12.09
C LYS A 324 -18.71 -2.57 12.50
N ALA A 325 -18.90 -3.25 13.66
CA ALA A 325 -20.22 -3.63 14.20
C ALA A 325 -20.90 -2.46 14.88
#